data_66eeb27b347c0b340b4236faa2b334d2
#
_entry.id   66eeb27b347c0b340b4236faa2b334d2
#
_cell.length_a   1.000
_cell.length_b   1.000
_cell.length_c   1.000
_cell.angle_alpha   90.00
_cell.angle_beta   90.00
_cell.angle_gamma   90.00
#
_symmetry.space_group_name_H-M   'P 1'
#
loop_
_entity.id
_entity.type
_entity.pdbx_description
1 polymer ?
#
loop_
_entity_poly.entity_id
_entity_poly.type
_entity_poly.pdbx_seq_one_letter_code
_entity_poly.pdbx_strand_id
1 'polypeptide(L)'
;MKRVLCLLLCLMLVPLSAFGENVEDSLIVGMISTRTTEIRPLVPQERDIVSLYGVVYESLVTVDDNGLPQPLLAESWTESGGGQTWTFTLRENITFSDGTPLTAQDVVASGQYILNLAKNDQGLDRGFYGNIRYMVSSFTAQDDRTVVVKAARDYYGLLYSMTFPVVPASQVEMANPVGTGPYVISSFEPASYMLLSANPAWWQTQPQVQEITVTFYPNNKDMINAYEYGRVDTVFTRSVAAAQYKSGINSLSISYSTRQLEVLLINHRERSFPLDSLKVRQAIRYAINVDSISQNVYMGMTTDADTPIPSDSWLYYDQESTFVYNPDKAKELLAEDGWVDLDGNGILDKPVEGAEEPKHLVLGLWVYEDPENDVRFETANMISDMLAEVGISIHIETVSYDECKTVLENGGFDLALCSFQMDVVPDVGFFLRKGNDQNYGRYNSSEMTSLIDTLRTQENQADFAYTSQAIQQQFATDVPFICLFYRTGAILTRKMFTTVRSIREFELLRGIEAFGR
;
A
#
# COMPACT_ATOMS: atom_id res chain seq x y z
N MET A 1 9.29 9.60 87.94
CA MET A 1 9.03 10.82 87.20
C MET A 1 9.64 10.63 85.80
N LYS A 2 8.87 10.19 84.82
CA LYS A 2 9.30 10.02 83.45
C LYS A 2 8.52 11.02 82.62
N ARG A 3 9.23 11.95 81.97
CA ARG A 3 8.64 12.90 80.98
C ARG A 3 8.49 12.20 79.66
N VAL A 4 7.26 12.10 79.17
CA VAL A 4 6.92 11.64 77.84
C VAL A 4 6.99 12.84 76.91
N LEU A 5 7.87 12.78 75.89
CA LEU A 5 8.02 13.78 74.83
C LEU A 5 7.16 13.36 73.65
N CYS A 6 6.04 14.07 73.42
CA CYS A 6 5.22 13.90 72.19
C CYS A 6 5.90 14.64 71.07
N LEU A 7 6.41 13.87 70.07
CA LEU A 7 6.80 14.38 68.76
C LEU A 7 5.56 14.49 67.90
N LEU A 8 5.12 15.71 67.61
CA LEU A 8 4.13 16.02 66.56
C LEU A 8 4.81 15.89 65.19
N LEU A 9 4.47 14.84 64.45
CA LEU A 9 4.84 14.68 63.04
C LEU A 9 3.87 15.53 62.22
N CYS A 10 4.28 16.74 61.81
CA CYS A 10 3.57 17.49 60.76
C CYS A 10 3.77 16.78 59.42
N LEU A 11 2.78 16.00 59.02
CA LEU A 11 2.65 15.58 57.61
C LEU A 11 2.36 16.84 56.79
N MET A 12 3.36 17.36 56.08
CA MET A 12 3.14 18.26 54.96
C MET A 12 2.48 17.44 53.84
N LEU A 13 1.18 17.61 53.69
CA LEU A 13 0.46 17.27 52.45
C LEU A 13 1.01 18.21 51.38
N VAL A 14 2.01 17.75 50.64
CA VAL A 14 2.34 18.32 49.34
C VAL A 14 1.15 17.99 48.43
N PRO A 15 0.45 18.99 47.87
CA PRO A 15 -0.53 18.68 46.86
C PRO A 15 0.24 18.01 45.70
N LEU A 16 -0.07 16.76 45.39
CA LEU A 16 0.22 16.21 44.09
C LEU A 16 -0.52 17.12 43.08
N SER A 17 0.18 18.14 42.60
CA SER A 17 -0.21 18.78 41.37
C SER A 17 -0.20 17.65 40.34
N ALA A 18 -1.38 17.25 39.92
CA ALA A 18 -1.55 16.45 38.71
C ALA A 18 -0.72 17.17 37.64
N PHE A 19 0.34 16.54 37.20
CA PHE A 19 0.92 16.84 35.91
C PHE A 19 -0.21 16.50 34.91
N GLY A 20 -1.05 17.48 34.62
CA GLY A 20 -1.84 17.47 33.42
C GLY A 20 -0.81 17.37 32.30
N GLU A 21 -0.81 16.26 31.55
CA GLU A 21 -0.13 16.20 30.29
C GLU A 21 -0.62 17.43 29.53
N ASN A 22 0.29 18.39 29.27
CA ASN A 22 0.00 19.46 28.33
C ASN A 22 -0.11 18.81 26.98
N VAL A 23 -1.32 18.50 26.55
CA VAL A 23 -1.60 18.17 25.15
C VAL A 23 -1.19 19.41 24.38
N GLU A 24 -0.17 19.28 23.55
CA GLU A 24 0.22 20.38 22.68
C GLU A 24 -0.88 20.58 21.64
N ASP A 25 -1.42 21.79 21.57
CA ASP A 25 -2.54 22.14 20.70
C ASP A 25 -2.16 22.15 19.21
N SER A 26 -0.88 21.96 18.87
CA SER A 26 -0.38 21.99 17.50
C SER A 26 0.65 20.90 17.21
N LEU A 27 0.70 20.50 15.92
CA LEU A 27 1.63 19.52 15.40
C LEU A 27 2.23 20.02 14.07
N ILE A 28 3.57 19.92 13.93
CA ILE A 28 4.26 20.25 12.67
C ILE A 28 4.74 18.96 12.03
N VAL A 29 4.23 18.66 10.84
CA VAL A 29 4.50 17.44 10.08
C VAL A 29 5.31 17.77 8.84
N GLY A 30 6.39 17.01 8.58
CA GLY A 30 7.11 17.07 7.32
C GLY A 30 6.64 15.99 6.36
N MET A 31 6.36 16.36 5.11
CA MET A 31 5.99 15.47 4.02
C MET A 31 6.63 15.91 2.70
N ILE A 32 6.60 15.05 1.69
CA ILE A 32 7.15 15.37 0.36
C ILE A 32 6.00 15.79 -0.57
N SER A 33 6.13 16.99 -1.16
CA SER A 33 5.27 17.41 -2.27
C SER A 33 5.99 18.47 -3.11
N THR A 34 6.06 18.24 -4.41
CA THR A 34 6.77 19.12 -5.35
C THR A 34 5.94 19.54 -6.55
N ARG A 35 4.90 18.78 -6.88
CA ARG A 35 4.11 18.93 -8.11
C ARG A 35 2.66 19.31 -7.87
N THR A 36 2.15 19.09 -6.66
CA THR A 36 0.76 19.40 -6.33
C THR A 36 0.57 20.91 -6.19
N THR A 37 -0.24 21.49 -7.05
CA THR A 37 -0.55 22.93 -7.08
C THR A 37 -1.94 23.25 -6.54
N GLU A 38 -2.81 22.27 -6.42
CA GLU A 38 -4.18 22.37 -5.89
C GLU A 38 -4.61 21.02 -5.31
N ILE A 39 -5.52 21.04 -4.35
CA ILE A 39 -6.04 19.82 -3.73
C ILE A 39 -7.32 19.40 -4.45
N ARG A 40 -7.26 18.23 -5.10
CA ARG A 40 -8.39 17.64 -5.84
C ARG A 40 -8.53 16.16 -5.44
N PRO A 41 -9.28 15.85 -4.38
CA PRO A 41 -9.28 14.53 -3.76
C PRO A 41 -9.85 13.41 -4.65
N LEU A 42 -10.59 13.74 -5.70
CA LEU A 42 -11.21 12.79 -6.61
C LEU A 42 -10.36 12.46 -7.85
N VAL A 43 -9.19 13.09 -8.00
CA VAL A 43 -8.26 12.84 -9.13
C VAL A 43 -6.91 12.36 -8.60
N PRO A 44 -6.07 11.70 -9.44
CA PRO A 44 -4.71 11.31 -9.04
C PRO A 44 -3.89 12.50 -8.54
N GLN A 45 -3.23 12.33 -7.40
CA GLN A 45 -2.38 13.33 -6.76
C GLN A 45 -1.11 12.66 -6.23
N GLU A 46 -0.14 13.48 -5.79
CA GLU A 46 1.07 12.97 -5.13
C GLU A 46 0.71 12.16 -3.88
N ARG A 47 1.44 11.09 -3.66
CA ARG A 47 1.20 10.07 -2.64
C ARG A 47 1.05 10.63 -1.22
N ASP A 48 1.93 11.55 -0.84
CA ASP A 48 1.91 12.14 0.51
C ASP A 48 0.69 13.08 0.67
N ILE A 49 0.26 13.75 -0.40
CA ILE A 49 -0.97 14.57 -0.40
C ILE A 49 -2.21 13.67 -0.20
N VAL A 50 -2.30 12.55 -0.92
CA VAL A 50 -3.41 11.60 -0.75
C VAL A 50 -3.48 11.08 0.69
N SER A 51 -2.33 10.90 1.34
CA SER A 51 -2.26 10.43 2.72
C SER A 51 -2.85 11.40 3.75
N LEU A 52 -3.12 12.65 3.36
CA LEU A 52 -3.79 13.66 4.20
C LEU A 52 -5.32 13.64 4.00
N TYR A 53 -5.83 12.97 2.97
CA TYR A 53 -7.25 13.05 2.64
C TYR A 53 -8.15 12.49 3.74
N GLY A 54 -7.76 11.41 4.41
CA GLY A 54 -8.56 10.75 5.43
C GLY A 54 -8.92 11.62 6.63
N VAL A 55 -8.18 12.70 6.89
CA VAL A 55 -8.51 13.64 7.99
C VAL A 55 -9.34 14.84 7.53
N VAL A 56 -9.50 15.04 6.21
CA VAL A 56 -10.30 16.13 5.62
C VAL A 56 -11.58 15.62 4.97
N TYR A 57 -11.47 14.50 4.25
CA TYR A 57 -12.56 13.94 3.44
C TYR A 57 -12.88 12.53 3.93
N GLU A 58 -14.07 12.34 4.47
CA GLU A 58 -14.52 11.00 4.86
C GLU A 58 -15.16 10.27 3.67
N SER A 59 -15.26 8.96 3.78
CA SER A 59 -15.82 8.06 2.78
C SER A 59 -17.07 7.36 3.30
N LEU A 60 -17.81 6.65 2.44
CA LEU A 60 -18.98 5.86 2.87
C LEU A 60 -18.58 4.79 3.89
N VAL A 61 -17.50 4.08 3.62
CA VAL A 61 -16.98 2.93 4.35
C VAL A 61 -15.52 3.20 4.68
N THR A 62 -15.10 2.88 5.88
CA THR A 62 -13.68 2.81 6.25
C THR A 62 -13.23 1.35 6.38
N VAL A 63 -11.94 1.13 6.58
CA VAL A 63 -11.38 -0.20 6.82
C VAL A 63 -10.68 -0.19 8.17
N ASP A 64 -11.00 -1.15 9.05
CA ASP A 64 -10.40 -1.25 10.38
C ASP A 64 -8.94 -1.76 10.37
N ASP A 65 -8.38 -1.97 11.55
CA ASP A 65 -6.99 -2.43 11.69
C ASP A 65 -6.79 -3.89 11.27
N ASN A 66 -7.89 -4.66 11.18
CA ASN A 66 -7.88 -6.03 10.67
C ASN A 66 -8.13 -6.09 9.15
N GLY A 67 -8.26 -4.94 8.49
CA GLY A 67 -8.57 -4.89 7.07
C GLY A 67 -10.04 -5.13 6.72
N LEU A 68 -10.98 -5.05 7.68
CA LEU A 68 -12.39 -5.29 7.45
C LEU A 68 -13.18 -3.98 7.23
N PRO A 69 -14.14 -3.97 6.29
CA PRO A 69 -14.99 -2.80 6.04
C PRO A 69 -15.83 -2.44 7.25
N GLN A 70 -15.85 -1.16 7.60
CA GLN A 70 -16.60 -0.60 8.73
C GLN A 70 -17.45 0.60 8.30
N PRO A 71 -18.61 0.83 8.93
CA PRO A 71 -19.42 2.01 8.69
C PRO A 71 -18.68 3.32 9.00
N LEU A 72 -18.77 4.33 8.09
CA LEU A 72 -18.27 5.68 8.35
C LEU A 72 -19.39 6.69 8.03
N LEU A 73 -19.44 7.34 6.86
CA LEU A 73 -20.59 8.20 6.49
C LEU A 73 -21.88 7.39 6.28
N ALA A 74 -21.78 6.15 5.79
CA ALA A 74 -22.88 5.20 5.87
C ALA A 74 -22.96 4.64 7.30
N GLU A 75 -24.14 4.62 7.91
CA GLU A 75 -24.39 3.92 9.18
C GLU A 75 -24.60 2.42 9.00
N SER A 76 -25.10 2.02 7.83
CA SER A 76 -25.36 0.63 7.48
C SER A 76 -25.47 0.43 5.98
N TRP A 77 -25.41 -0.82 5.56
CA TRP A 77 -25.72 -1.24 4.20
C TRP A 77 -26.41 -2.58 4.16
N THR A 78 -27.13 -2.82 3.07
CA THR A 78 -27.72 -4.10 2.73
C THR A 78 -27.35 -4.48 1.31
N GLU A 79 -27.21 -5.76 1.09
CA GLU A 79 -26.91 -6.35 -0.22
C GLU A 79 -28.16 -7.10 -0.70
N SER A 80 -28.34 -7.12 -2.02
CA SER A 80 -29.41 -7.87 -2.68
C SER A 80 -29.01 -8.32 -4.07
N GLY A 81 -29.63 -9.38 -4.56
CA GLY A 81 -29.37 -9.94 -5.88
C GLY A 81 -28.02 -10.63 -6.01
N GLY A 82 -27.52 -11.27 -4.92
CA GLY A 82 -26.26 -11.99 -4.93
C GLY A 82 -25.05 -11.03 -5.11
N GLY A 83 -25.01 -9.91 -4.39
CA GLY A 83 -23.93 -8.92 -4.49
C GLY A 83 -24.07 -7.88 -5.61
N GLN A 84 -25.17 -7.94 -6.38
CA GLN A 84 -25.37 -7.03 -7.54
C GLN A 84 -25.84 -5.63 -7.16
N THR A 85 -26.56 -5.51 -6.03
CA THR A 85 -27.10 -4.22 -5.60
C THR A 85 -26.82 -4.01 -4.12
N TRP A 86 -26.15 -2.92 -3.81
CA TRP A 86 -25.80 -2.50 -2.46
C TRP A 86 -26.54 -1.21 -2.14
N THR A 87 -27.26 -1.21 -1.02
CA THR A 87 -28.02 -0.04 -0.55
C THR A 87 -27.38 0.45 0.74
N PHE A 88 -26.86 1.65 0.72
CA PHE A 88 -26.21 2.32 1.85
C PHE A 88 -27.17 3.36 2.45
N THR A 89 -27.30 3.35 3.77
CA THR A 89 -28.04 4.37 4.52
C THR A 89 -27.04 5.33 5.15
N LEU A 90 -27.13 6.63 4.83
CA LEU A 90 -26.26 7.66 5.40
C LEU A 90 -26.66 7.98 6.86
N ARG A 91 -25.68 8.34 7.68
CA ARG A 91 -25.93 8.88 9.03
C ARG A 91 -26.70 10.17 8.97
N GLU A 92 -27.46 10.47 10.02
CA GLU A 92 -28.16 11.73 10.17
C GLU A 92 -27.25 12.86 10.68
N ASN A 93 -27.60 14.09 10.35
CA ASN A 93 -26.99 15.31 10.89
C ASN A 93 -25.49 15.47 10.61
N ILE A 94 -24.99 14.87 9.54
CA ILE A 94 -23.62 15.14 9.07
C ILE A 94 -23.67 16.38 8.16
N THR A 95 -22.71 17.28 8.37
CA THR A 95 -22.51 18.47 7.53
C THR A 95 -21.09 18.51 7.01
N PHE A 96 -20.90 19.10 5.86
CA PHE A 96 -19.60 19.57 5.41
C PHE A 96 -19.11 20.71 6.30
N SER A 97 -17.81 21.02 6.23
CA SER A 97 -17.19 22.05 7.07
C SER A 97 -17.71 23.48 6.82
N ASP A 98 -18.41 23.72 5.71
CA ASP A 98 -19.11 24.97 5.41
C ASP A 98 -20.55 25.03 5.97
N GLY A 99 -20.99 23.97 6.66
CA GLY A 99 -22.31 23.83 7.26
C GLY A 99 -23.38 23.28 6.31
N THR A 100 -23.06 22.97 5.06
CA THR A 100 -24.03 22.35 4.13
C THR A 100 -24.29 20.90 4.52
N PRO A 101 -25.55 20.40 4.51
CA PRO A 101 -25.86 19.02 4.85
C PRO A 101 -25.26 18.03 3.84
N LEU A 102 -24.74 16.90 4.32
CA LEU A 102 -24.39 15.76 3.50
C LEU A 102 -25.66 15.05 3.02
N THR A 103 -25.73 14.78 1.73
CA THR A 103 -26.82 14.02 1.10
C THR A 103 -26.31 12.86 0.25
N ALA A 104 -27.20 11.94 -0.10
CA ALA A 104 -26.91 10.85 -1.02
C ALA A 104 -26.43 11.34 -2.40
N GLN A 105 -26.88 12.54 -2.81
CA GLN A 105 -26.46 13.13 -4.08
C GLN A 105 -24.96 13.48 -4.09
N ASP A 106 -24.37 13.88 -2.95
CA ASP A 106 -22.94 14.18 -2.84
C ASP A 106 -22.09 12.93 -3.02
N VAL A 107 -22.54 11.83 -2.42
CA VAL A 107 -21.90 10.51 -2.60
C VAL A 107 -21.99 10.05 -4.05
N VAL A 108 -23.19 10.17 -4.66
CA VAL A 108 -23.41 9.80 -6.07
C VAL A 108 -22.54 10.62 -6.99
N ALA A 109 -22.47 11.95 -6.79
CA ALA A 109 -21.66 12.83 -7.60
C ALA A 109 -20.16 12.49 -7.51
N SER A 110 -19.64 12.29 -6.30
CA SER A 110 -18.25 11.91 -6.06
C SER A 110 -17.90 10.57 -6.69
N GLY A 111 -18.71 9.53 -6.43
CA GLY A 111 -18.50 8.19 -6.98
C GLY A 111 -18.62 8.14 -8.50
N GLN A 112 -19.61 8.84 -9.08
CA GLN A 112 -19.81 8.89 -10.52
C GLN A 112 -18.69 9.66 -11.23
N TYR A 113 -18.15 10.72 -10.61
CA TYR A 113 -17.01 11.47 -11.13
C TYR A 113 -15.78 10.58 -11.24
N ILE A 114 -15.41 9.86 -10.17
CA ILE A 114 -14.30 8.90 -10.15
C ILE A 114 -14.53 7.78 -11.18
N LEU A 115 -15.75 7.22 -11.24
CA LEU A 115 -16.09 6.15 -12.18
C LEU A 115 -15.94 6.60 -13.63
N ASN A 116 -16.35 7.83 -13.95
CA ASN A 116 -16.21 8.40 -15.28
C ASN A 116 -14.74 8.62 -15.65
N LEU A 117 -13.92 9.16 -14.73
CA LEU A 117 -12.49 9.28 -14.94
C LEU A 117 -11.85 7.92 -15.20
N ALA A 118 -12.12 6.93 -14.35
CA ALA A 118 -11.55 5.58 -14.47
C ALA A 118 -11.95 4.85 -15.76
N LYS A 119 -13.13 5.15 -16.34
CA LYS A 119 -13.61 4.56 -17.60
C LYS A 119 -13.07 5.27 -18.85
N ASN A 120 -12.84 6.57 -18.76
CA ASN A 120 -12.48 7.42 -19.91
C ASN A 120 -10.97 7.63 -20.06
N ASP A 121 -10.20 7.19 -19.09
CA ASP A 121 -8.76 7.40 -19.07
C ASP A 121 -8.06 6.49 -20.09
N GLN A 122 -7.39 7.11 -21.05
CA GLN A 122 -6.62 6.45 -22.12
C GLN A 122 -5.14 6.29 -21.74
N GLY A 123 -4.84 5.83 -20.53
CA GLY A 123 -3.49 5.47 -20.16
C GLY A 123 -2.79 6.44 -19.19
N LEU A 124 -3.49 7.40 -18.62
CA LEU A 124 -3.01 8.17 -17.49
C LEU A 124 -3.04 7.29 -16.22
N ASP A 125 -2.22 7.63 -15.25
CA ASP A 125 -2.22 7.00 -13.94
C ASP A 125 -3.64 7.10 -13.35
N ARG A 126 -4.29 5.94 -13.19
CA ARG A 126 -5.71 5.86 -12.79
C ARG A 126 -5.94 6.19 -11.32
N GLY A 127 -4.85 6.52 -10.60
CA GLY A 127 -4.87 6.85 -9.18
C GLY A 127 -5.44 5.72 -8.31
N PHE A 128 -5.62 6.05 -7.03
CA PHE A 128 -6.03 5.09 -5.99
C PHE A 128 -7.37 4.43 -6.22
N TYR A 129 -8.28 5.09 -6.91
CA TYR A 129 -9.68 4.64 -7.04
C TYR A 129 -9.96 4.04 -8.43
N GLY A 130 -8.94 3.85 -9.27
CA GLY A 130 -9.09 3.39 -10.66
C GLY A 130 -9.75 2.03 -10.80
N ASN A 131 -9.63 1.16 -9.81
CA ASN A 131 -10.25 -0.17 -9.80
C ASN A 131 -11.78 -0.14 -9.66
N ILE A 132 -12.38 0.98 -9.24
CA ILE A 132 -13.84 1.13 -9.13
C ILE A 132 -14.57 0.78 -10.44
N ARG A 133 -13.94 1.01 -11.61
CA ARG A 133 -14.50 0.70 -12.94
C ARG A 133 -14.79 -0.79 -13.16
N TYR A 134 -14.08 -1.67 -12.46
CA TYR A 134 -14.29 -3.12 -12.54
C TYR A 134 -15.35 -3.61 -11.56
N MET A 135 -15.59 -2.83 -10.51
CA MET A 135 -16.43 -3.22 -9.38
C MET A 135 -17.81 -2.56 -9.46
N VAL A 136 -17.90 -1.33 -9.97
CA VAL A 136 -19.12 -0.54 -9.93
C VAL A 136 -19.64 -0.26 -11.34
N SER A 137 -20.92 -0.49 -11.54
CA SER A 137 -21.68 -0.16 -12.74
C SER A 137 -22.26 1.25 -12.66
N SER A 138 -22.93 1.60 -11.55
CA SER A 138 -23.58 2.90 -11.35
C SER A 138 -23.83 3.23 -9.88
N PHE A 139 -23.97 4.54 -9.63
CA PHE A 139 -24.46 5.11 -8.38
C PHE A 139 -25.80 5.79 -8.60
N THR A 140 -26.74 5.72 -7.63
CA THR A 140 -28.04 6.37 -7.69
C THR A 140 -28.46 6.79 -6.28
N ALA A 141 -28.95 8.03 -6.12
CA ALA A 141 -29.62 8.46 -4.90
C ALA A 141 -31.11 8.08 -4.99
N GLN A 142 -31.61 7.30 -4.06
CA GLN A 142 -33.01 6.94 -3.98
C GLN A 142 -33.82 8.02 -3.25
N ASP A 143 -33.20 8.61 -2.23
CA ASP A 143 -33.66 9.75 -1.45
C ASP A 143 -32.43 10.46 -0.87
N ASP A 144 -32.60 11.45 0.03
CA ASP A 144 -31.51 12.26 0.58
C ASP A 144 -30.51 11.46 1.43
N ARG A 145 -30.87 10.27 1.90
CA ARG A 145 -30.04 9.43 2.78
C ARG A 145 -29.73 8.05 2.21
N THR A 146 -30.32 7.67 1.10
CA THR A 146 -30.20 6.32 0.54
C THR A 146 -29.43 6.34 -0.77
N VAL A 147 -28.23 5.73 -0.75
CA VAL A 147 -27.38 5.53 -1.92
C VAL A 147 -27.49 4.10 -2.38
N VAL A 148 -27.85 3.89 -3.63
CA VAL A 148 -27.88 2.59 -4.29
C VAL A 148 -26.69 2.48 -5.25
N VAL A 149 -25.85 1.48 -5.01
CA VAL A 149 -24.68 1.15 -5.85
C VAL A 149 -24.97 -0.16 -6.56
N LYS A 150 -24.93 -0.16 -7.88
CA LYS A 150 -24.97 -1.39 -8.66
C LYS A 150 -23.57 -1.87 -8.95
N ALA A 151 -23.27 -3.10 -8.58
CA ALA A 151 -22.02 -3.76 -8.92
C ALA A 151 -21.96 -4.05 -10.43
N ALA A 152 -20.78 -4.04 -10.98
CA ALA A 152 -20.53 -4.50 -12.36
C ALA A 152 -20.64 -6.04 -12.46
N ARG A 153 -20.47 -6.71 -11.33
CA ARG A 153 -20.63 -8.15 -11.11
C ARG A 153 -20.88 -8.41 -9.63
N ASP A 154 -21.32 -9.61 -9.26
CA ASP A 154 -21.43 -10.01 -7.88
C ASP A 154 -20.05 -9.95 -7.24
N TYR A 155 -19.91 -9.26 -6.09
CA TYR A 155 -18.60 -9.08 -5.49
C TYR A 155 -18.67 -8.56 -4.05
N TYR A 156 -18.24 -9.38 -3.11
CA TYR A 156 -18.10 -8.98 -1.69
C TYR A 156 -17.14 -7.81 -1.48
N GLY A 157 -16.05 -7.76 -2.24
CA GLY A 157 -15.05 -6.71 -2.18
C GLY A 157 -15.51 -5.32 -2.63
N LEU A 158 -16.78 -5.16 -3.09
CA LEU A 158 -17.31 -3.85 -3.49
C LEU A 158 -17.23 -2.83 -2.35
N LEU A 159 -17.38 -3.25 -1.09
CA LEU A 159 -17.29 -2.38 0.08
C LEU A 159 -15.94 -1.64 0.16
N TYR A 160 -14.84 -2.27 -0.26
CA TYR A 160 -13.52 -1.64 -0.30
C TYR A 160 -13.43 -0.54 -1.36
N SER A 161 -14.24 -0.62 -2.41
CA SER A 161 -14.35 0.43 -3.42
C SER A 161 -15.14 1.65 -2.96
N MET A 162 -15.76 1.59 -1.76
CA MET A 162 -16.52 2.69 -1.16
C MET A 162 -15.68 3.55 -0.19
N THR A 163 -14.37 3.45 -0.27
CA THR A 163 -13.40 4.19 0.56
C THR A 163 -12.92 5.50 -0.09
N PHE A 164 -13.54 5.94 -1.17
CA PHE A 164 -13.20 7.19 -1.85
C PHE A 164 -13.73 8.41 -1.08
N PRO A 165 -13.06 9.58 -1.19
CA PRO A 165 -13.50 10.84 -0.60
C PRO A 165 -14.87 11.27 -1.08
N VAL A 166 -15.72 11.74 -0.18
CA VAL A 166 -17.00 12.38 -0.51
C VAL A 166 -16.87 13.88 -0.37
N VAL A 167 -17.24 14.61 -1.43
CA VAL A 167 -17.26 16.07 -1.49
C VAL A 167 -18.65 16.56 -1.94
N PRO A 168 -19.02 17.83 -1.70
CA PRO A 168 -20.30 18.34 -2.20
C PRO A 168 -20.45 18.14 -3.71
N ALA A 169 -21.64 17.76 -4.16
CA ALA A 169 -21.93 17.52 -5.58
C ALA A 169 -21.59 18.73 -6.48
N SER A 170 -21.73 19.93 -5.94
CA SER A 170 -21.37 21.18 -6.62
C SER A 170 -19.84 21.42 -6.70
N GLN A 171 -19.02 20.64 -5.97
CA GLN A 171 -17.58 20.88 -5.84
C GLN A 171 -16.71 19.72 -6.38
N VAL A 172 -17.28 18.71 -7.03
CA VAL A 172 -16.54 17.52 -7.52
C VAL A 172 -15.40 17.85 -8.51
N GLU A 173 -15.52 18.98 -9.22
CA GLU A 173 -14.49 19.48 -10.15
C GLU A 173 -13.66 20.64 -9.58
N MET A 174 -14.00 21.10 -8.39
CA MET A 174 -13.33 22.27 -7.79
C MET A 174 -12.00 21.89 -7.15
N ALA A 175 -11.09 22.85 -7.10
CA ALA A 175 -9.92 22.80 -6.26
C ALA A 175 -10.29 23.10 -4.80
N ASN A 176 -9.64 22.41 -3.86
CA ASN A 176 -9.83 22.58 -2.42
C ASN A 176 -11.30 22.48 -1.97
N PRO A 177 -12.05 21.43 -2.37
CA PRO A 177 -13.42 21.27 -1.94
C PRO A 177 -13.51 21.12 -0.41
N VAL A 178 -14.68 21.42 0.16
CA VAL A 178 -14.92 21.15 1.59
C VAL A 178 -15.15 19.66 1.85
N GLY A 179 -14.77 19.20 3.06
CA GLY A 179 -14.96 17.82 3.50
C GLY A 179 -15.80 17.73 4.77
N THR A 180 -16.06 16.50 5.22
CA THR A 180 -16.80 16.19 6.46
C THR A 180 -15.89 15.79 7.62
N GLY A 181 -14.57 15.68 7.38
CA GLY A 181 -13.60 15.12 8.30
C GLY A 181 -13.29 15.98 9.53
N PRO A 182 -12.43 15.43 10.45
CA PRO A 182 -12.05 16.11 11.69
C PRO A 182 -11.25 17.41 11.49
N TYR A 183 -10.65 17.62 10.31
CA TYR A 183 -9.90 18.83 10.00
C TYR A 183 -10.38 19.47 8.70
N VAL A 184 -10.13 20.77 8.59
CA VAL A 184 -10.36 21.57 7.37
C VAL A 184 -9.05 22.14 6.87
N ILE A 185 -8.89 22.25 5.55
CA ILE A 185 -7.74 22.93 4.95
C ILE A 185 -8.00 24.44 5.07
N SER A 186 -7.32 25.08 6.02
CA SER A 186 -7.43 26.53 6.26
C SER A 186 -6.52 27.34 5.34
N SER A 187 -5.39 26.76 4.89
CA SER A 187 -4.47 27.36 3.93
C SER A 187 -3.70 26.26 3.21
N PHE A 188 -3.43 26.49 1.94
CA PHE A 188 -2.56 25.64 1.14
C PHE A 188 -1.67 26.50 0.24
N GLU A 189 -0.36 26.38 0.41
CA GLU A 189 0.65 27.01 -0.43
C GLU A 189 1.49 25.91 -1.10
N PRO A 190 1.40 25.76 -2.43
CA PRO A 190 2.09 24.70 -3.17
C PRO A 190 3.58 24.62 -2.86
N ALA A 191 4.11 23.40 -2.71
CA ALA A 191 5.49 23.12 -2.38
C ALA A 191 6.05 23.83 -1.12
N SER A 192 5.19 24.37 -0.28
CA SER A 192 5.55 25.09 0.95
C SER A 192 4.87 24.48 2.17
N TYR A 193 3.57 24.66 2.32
CA TYR A 193 2.84 24.12 3.48
C TYR A 193 1.34 23.96 3.23
N MET A 194 0.70 23.15 4.08
CA MET A 194 -0.74 23.08 4.26
C MET A 194 -1.06 23.28 5.74
N LEU A 195 -2.04 24.13 6.04
CA LEU A 195 -2.56 24.31 7.38
C LEU A 195 -3.89 23.59 7.51
N LEU A 196 -3.97 22.66 8.44
CA LEU A 196 -5.17 21.93 8.81
C LEU A 196 -5.63 22.43 10.18
N SER A 197 -6.85 22.95 10.27
CA SER A 197 -7.47 23.38 11.53
C SER A 197 -8.56 22.39 11.94
N ALA A 198 -8.74 22.14 13.21
CA ALA A 198 -9.81 21.28 13.72
C ALA A 198 -11.18 21.77 13.21
N ASN A 199 -12.00 20.85 12.71
CA ASN A 199 -13.34 21.14 12.20
C ASN A 199 -14.34 21.25 13.36
N PRO A 200 -14.83 22.44 13.73
CA PRO A 200 -15.76 22.60 14.85
C PRO A 200 -17.14 21.95 14.59
N ALA A 201 -17.46 21.68 13.32
CA ALA A 201 -18.70 21.03 12.92
C ALA A 201 -18.56 19.51 12.74
N TRP A 202 -17.40 18.94 13.05
CA TRP A 202 -17.21 17.49 12.89
C TRP A 202 -18.19 16.72 13.78
N TRP A 203 -18.83 15.73 13.20
CA TRP A 203 -19.94 14.98 13.79
C TRP A 203 -19.52 13.98 14.88
N GLN A 204 -18.22 13.71 15.03
CA GLN A 204 -17.67 12.89 16.11
C GLN A 204 -17.06 13.77 17.21
N THR A 205 -16.21 13.18 18.05
CA THR A 205 -15.56 13.89 19.15
C THR A 205 -14.43 14.79 18.64
N GLN A 206 -14.50 16.08 18.97
CA GLN A 206 -13.54 17.09 18.54
C GLN A 206 -12.09 16.67 18.75
N PRO A 207 -11.19 16.90 17.77
CA PRO A 207 -9.77 16.65 17.90
C PRO A 207 -9.15 17.49 19.03
N GLN A 208 -8.16 16.93 19.73
CA GLN A 208 -7.42 17.69 20.74
C GLN A 208 -6.34 18.56 20.10
N VAL A 209 -5.64 18.05 19.08
CA VAL A 209 -4.73 18.85 18.26
C VAL A 209 -5.57 19.81 17.43
N GLN A 210 -5.49 21.11 17.74
CA GLN A 210 -6.32 22.12 17.09
C GLN A 210 -5.77 22.53 15.72
N GLU A 211 -4.46 22.40 15.53
CA GLU A 211 -3.79 22.82 14.31
C GLU A 211 -2.68 21.82 13.91
N ILE A 212 -2.67 21.45 12.63
CA ILE A 212 -1.60 20.65 12.03
C ILE A 212 -1.00 21.44 10.88
N THR A 213 0.27 21.83 11.01
CA THR A 213 1.02 22.42 9.90
C THR A 213 1.78 21.32 9.17
N VAL A 214 1.41 21.02 7.93
CA VAL A 214 2.16 20.12 7.06
C VAL A 214 3.14 20.94 6.23
N THR A 215 4.43 20.78 6.48
CA THR A 215 5.51 21.44 5.71
C THR A 215 5.99 20.53 4.60
N PHE A 216 6.02 21.02 3.37
CA PHE A 216 6.44 20.25 2.20
C PHE A 216 7.92 20.41 1.92
N TYR A 217 8.58 19.30 1.62
CA TYR A 217 9.98 19.21 1.27
C TYR A 217 10.15 18.59 -0.13
N PRO A 218 11.23 18.97 -0.85
CA PRO A 218 11.47 18.44 -2.20
C PRO A 218 11.97 17.00 -2.21
N ASN A 219 12.55 16.52 -1.12
CA ASN A 219 13.15 15.18 -1.02
C ASN A 219 13.26 14.70 0.44
N ASN A 220 13.53 13.40 0.61
CA ASN A 220 13.68 12.77 1.91
C ASN A 220 14.82 13.37 2.76
N LYS A 221 15.95 13.71 2.14
CA LYS A 221 17.12 14.24 2.85
C LYS A 221 16.81 15.55 3.54
N ASP A 222 16.20 16.49 2.81
CA ASP A 222 15.85 17.81 3.37
C ASP A 222 14.77 17.69 4.45
N MET A 223 13.79 16.78 4.27
CA MET A 223 12.75 16.50 5.24
C MET A 223 13.33 15.89 6.54
N ILE A 224 14.19 14.88 6.44
CA ILE A 224 14.82 14.25 7.60
C ILE A 224 15.75 15.25 8.32
N ASN A 225 16.51 16.06 7.58
CA ASN A 225 17.32 17.14 8.16
C ASN A 225 16.45 18.14 8.95
N ALA A 226 15.28 18.50 8.42
CA ALA A 226 14.36 19.40 9.14
C ALA A 226 13.86 18.77 10.45
N TYR A 227 13.61 17.47 10.47
CA TYR A 227 13.31 16.74 11.69
C TYR A 227 14.50 16.76 12.66
N GLU A 228 15.72 16.50 12.22
CA GLU A 228 16.92 16.53 13.07
C GLU A 228 17.12 17.89 13.74
N TYR A 229 16.94 18.98 12.98
CA TYR A 229 17.06 20.35 13.49
C TYR A 229 15.85 20.84 14.29
N GLY A 230 14.84 19.99 14.52
CA GLY A 230 13.63 20.34 15.29
C GLY A 230 12.73 21.37 14.61
N ARG A 231 12.78 21.46 13.27
CA ARG A 231 11.90 22.33 12.48
C ARG A 231 10.51 21.74 12.26
N VAL A 232 10.42 20.42 12.34
CA VAL A 232 9.18 19.64 12.31
C VAL A 232 9.18 18.65 13.48
N ASP A 233 8.01 18.33 14.00
CA ASP A 233 7.82 17.39 15.10
C ASP A 233 7.82 15.94 14.64
N THR A 234 7.26 15.71 13.46
CA THR A 234 7.01 14.39 12.90
C THR A 234 7.32 14.39 11.40
N VAL A 235 7.91 13.30 10.91
CA VAL A 235 8.05 13.04 9.48
C VAL A 235 7.61 11.62 9.15
N PHE A 236 7.03 11.46 7.98
CA PHE A 236 6.69 10.17 7.38
C PHE A 236 7.64 9.94 6.20
N THR A 237 8.40 8.86 6.24
CA THR A 237 9.40 8.59 5.22
C THR A 237 9.48 7.12 4.83
N ARG A 238 9.79 6.87 3.58
CA ARG A 238 10.07 5.53 3.03
C ARG A 238 11.56 5.32 2.77
N SER A 239 12.37 6.31 3.11
CA SER A 239 13.81 6.22 2.95
C SER A 239 14.42 5.23 3.93
N VAL A 240 15.27 4.34 3.42
CA VAL A 240 16.03 3.38 4.26
C VAL A 240 16.96 4.09 5.26
N ALA A 241 17.30 5.36 5.01
CA ALA A 241 18.02 6.18 5.97
C ALA A 241 17.30 6.33 7.32
N ALA A 242 15.97 6.14 7.33
CA ALA A 242 15.20 6.17 8.59
C ALA A 242 15.55 5.01 9.54
N ALA A 243 16.08 3.90 9.06
CA ALA A 243 16.46 2.75 9.88
C ALA A 243 17.54 3.06 10.93
N GLN A 244 18.33 4.13 10.73
CA GLN A 244 19.32 4.57 11.72
C GLN A 244 18.69 5.22 12.95
N TYR A 245 17.43 5.69 12.85
CA TYR A 245 16.72 6.34 13.96
C TYR A 245 16.03 5.28 14.82
N LYS A 246 16.38 5.27 16.11
CA LYS A 246 15.78 4.35 17.08
C LYS A 246 14.98 5.14 18.09
N SER A 247 13.94 4.50 18.60
CA SER A 247 13.15 5.06 19.70
C SER A 247 14.02 5.31 20.93
N GLY A 248 13.85 6.48 21.54
CA GLY A 248 14.57 6.94 22.72
C GLY A 248 13.65 7.75 23.65
N ILE A 249 14.23 8.47 24.60
CA ILE A 249 13.47 9.23 25.62
C ILE A 249 12.63 10.35 24.98
N ASN A 250 13.16 11.00 23.92
CA ASN A 250 12.56 12.19 23.31
C ASN A 250 12.25 12.00 21.81
N SER A 251 12.27 10.76 21.32
CA SER A 251 11.98 10.46 19.91
C SER A 251 11.49 9.04 19.77
N LEU A 252 10.53 8.84 18.89
CA LEU A 252 10.02 7.52 18.52
C LEU A 252 10.30 7.30 17.04
N SER A 253 10.64 6.06 16.70
CA SER A 253 10.65 5.54 15.34
C SER A 253 9.65 4.39 15.28
N ILE A 254 8.60 4.57 14.48
CA ILE A 254 7.47 3.63 14.38
C ILE A 254 7.38 3.20 12.93
N SER A 255 7.33 1.90 12.69
CA SER A 255 7.12 1.35 11.34
C SER A 255 5.64 1.42 10.93
N TYR A 256 5.38 1.65 9.64
CA TYR A 256 4.04 1.56 9.05
C TYR A 256 4.05 0.82 7.71
N SER A 257 2.92 0.20 7.35
CA SER A 257 2.76 -0.51 6.08
C SER A 257 2.60 0.47 4.91
N THR A 258 3.41 0.30 3.83
CA THR A 258 3.32 1.13 2.62
C THR A 258 2.44 0.52 1.54
N ARG A 259 2.02 -0.74 1.68
CA ARG A 259 1.34 -1.52 0.65
C ARG A 259 2.09 -1.60 -0.69
N GLN A 260 3.36 -1.30 -0.70
CA GLN A 260 4.22 -1.43 -1.87
C GLN A 260 4.88 -2.80 -1.86
N LEU A 261 4.43 -3.69 -2.75
CA LEU A 261 4.97 -5.03 -2.94
C LEU A 261 6.12 -4.99 -3.94
N GLU A 262 7.34 -5.31 -3.51
CA GLU A 262 8.49 -5.49 -4.40
C GLU A 262 8.50 -6.91 -4.97
N VAL A 263 8.69 -7.02 -6.27
CA VAL A 263 8.62 -8.29 -6.99
C VAL A 263 9.73 -8.43 -8.03
N LEU A 264 10.12 -9.69 -8.27
CA LEU A 264 10.87 -10.07 -9.46
C LEU A 264 9.88 -10.68 -10.44
N LEU A 265 9.47 -9.89 -11.45
CA LEU A 265 8.60 -10.36 -12.53
C LEU A 265 9.32 -11.37 -13.41
N ILE A 266 8.57 -12.37 -13.85
CA ILE A 266 9.02 -13.41 -14.78
C ILE A 266 8.17 -13.31 -16.04
N ASN A 267 8.79 -13.35 -17.21
CA ASN A 267 8.09 -13.33 -18.48
C ASN A 267 7.62 -14.74 -18.88
N HIS A 268 6.31 -14.90 -19.05
CA HIS A 268 5.65 -16.16 -19.47
C HIS A 268 5.21 -16.15 -20.95
N ARG A 269 5.81 -15.32 -21.80
CA ARG A 269 5.47 -15.36 -23.23
C ARG A 269 5.68 -16.74 -23.81
N GLU A 270 4.87 -17.10 -24.80
CA GLU A 270 5.13 -18.28 -25.63
C GLU A 270 6.57 -18.24 -26.13
N ARG A 271 7.35 -19.30 -25.84
CA ARG A 271 8.78 -19.42 -26.15
C ARG A 271 9.70 -18.54 -25.29
N SER A 272 9.33 -18.20 -24.06
CA SER A 272 10.20 -17.53 -23.09
C SER A 272 11.25 -18.51 -22.49
N PHE A 273 11.79 -19.40 -23.35
CA PHE A 273 12.86 -20.27 -22.91
C PHE A 273 14.02 -19.47 -22.28
N PRO A 274 14.49 -19.81 -21.06
CA PRO A 274 14.18 -21.02 -20.30
C PRO A 274 13.06 -20.87 -19.24
N LEU A 275 12.41 -19.73 -19.15
CA LEU A 275 11.44 -19.37 -18.10
C LEU A 275 10.06 -20.02 -18.25
N ASP A 276 9.79 -20.69 -19.39
CA ASP A 276 8.64 -21.57 -19.58
C ASP A 276 8.69 -22.80 -18.68
N SER A 277 9.88 -23.25 -18.27
CA SER A 277 10.03 -24.33 -17.30
C SER A 277 9.69 -23.89 -15.87
N LEU A 278 8.71 -24.58 -15.26
CA LEU A 278 8.39 -24.37 -13.83
C LEU A 278 9.60 -24.64 -12.92
N LYS A 279 10.41 -25.66 -13.24
CA LYS A 279 11.60 -25.99 -12.46
C LYS A 279 12.63 -24.86 -12.45
N VAL A 280 12.81 -24.18 -13.58
CA VAL A 280 13.69 -23.00 -13.66
C VAL A 280 13.15 -21.87 -12.80
N ARG A 281 11.84 -21.58 -12.86
CA ARG A 281 11.22 -20.52 -12.03
C ARG A 281 11.32 -20.85 -10.54
N GLN A 282 11.06 -22.09 -10.15
CA GLN A 282 11.24 -22.56 -8.78
C GLN A 282 12.70 -22.48 -8.33
N ALA A 283 13.65 -22.87 -9.19
CA ALA A 283 15.07 -22.76 -8.90
C ALA A 283 15.49 -21.31 -8.63
N ILE A 284 15.04 -20.36 -9.45
CA ILE A 284 15.28 -18.93 -9.22
C ILE A 284 14.73 -18.52 -7.85
N ARG A 285 13.51 -18.94 -7.48
CA ARG A 285 12.92 -18.59 -6.17
C ARG A 285 13.69 -19.20 -5.00
N TYR A 286 14.16 -20.46 -5.09
CA TYR A 286 14.97 -21.09 -4.05
C TYR A 286 16.38 -20.49 -3.94
N ALA A 287 16.92 -19.92 -5.01
CA ALA A 287 18.25 -19.33 -5.03
C ALA A 287 18.30 -17.91 -4.42
N ILE A 288 17.17 -17.22 -4.30
CA ILE A 288 17.12 -15.83 -3.79
C ILE A 288 16.91 -15.83 -2.27
N ASN A 289 17.89 -15.29 -1.55
CA ASN A 289 17.80 -15.04 -0.10
C ASN A 289 17.15 -13.65 0.14
N VAL A 290 15.83 -13.65 0.25
CA VAL A 290 15.04 -12.43 0.46
C VAL A 290 15.38 -11.75 1.78
N ASP A 291 15.62 -12.52 2.85
CA ASP A 291 16.01 -11.98 4.16
C ASP A 291 17.34 -11.21 4.08
N SER A 292 18.29 -11.74 3.33
CA SER A 292 19.58 -11.06 3.13
C SER A 292 19.40 -9.74 2.38
N ILE A 293 18.55 -9.68 1.36
CA ILE A 293 18.22 -8.45 0.65
C ILE A 293 17.53 -7.45 1.60
N SER A 294 16.53 -7.90 2.35
CA SER A 294 15.82 -7.10 3.35
C SER A 294 16.80 -6.44 4.34
N GLN A 295 17.69 -7.22 4.92
CA GLN A 295 18.62 -6.72 5.95
C GLN A 295 19.72 -5.82 5.39
N ASN A 296 20.32 -6.17 4.25
CA ASN A 296 21.51 -5.48 3.76
C ASN A 296 21.18 -4.26 2.87
N VAL A 297 20.07 -4.30 2.15
CA VAL A 297 19.67 -3.21 1.22
C VAL A 297 18.59 -2.34 1.84
N TYR A 298 17.55 -2.96 2.40
CA TYR A 298 16.40 -2.24 2.97
C TYR A 298 16.52 -1.97 4.48
N MET A 299 17.63 -2.38 5.10
CA MET A 299 17.90 -2.17 6.53
C MET A 299 16.78 -2.73 7.45
N GLY A 300 16.11 -3.81 7.02
CA GLY A 300 14.97 -4.39 7.72
C GLY A 300 13.66 -3.61 7.60
N MET A 301 13.59 -2.58 6.76
CA MET A 301 12.35 -1.82 6.51
C MET A 301 11.46 -2.55 5.49
N THR A 302 11.13 -3.79 5.80
CA THR A 302 10.30 -4.67 4.98
C THR A 302 9.40 -5.55 5.85
N THR A 303 8.38 -6.13 5.23
CA THR A 303 7.55 -7.20 5.78
C THR A 303 7.52 -8.33 4.78
N ASP A 304 7.69 -9.56 5.23
CA ASP A 304 7.78 -10.74 4.37
C ASP A 304 6.52 -10.92 3.50
N ALA A 305 6.74 -11.41 2.28
CA ALA A 305 5.69 -11.68 1.31
C ALA A 305 6.03 -12.89 0.44
N ASP A 306 5.50 -14.04 0.77
CA ASP A 306 5.56 -15.24 -0.10
C ASP A 306 4.53 -15.21 -1.22
N THR A 307 3.44 -14.48 -1.00
CA THR A 307 2.33 -14.28 -1.93
C THR A 307 1.97 -12.79 -2.00
N PRO A 308 1.15 -12.37 -3.00
CA PRO A 308 0.75 -10.97 -3.09
C PRO A 308 -0.27 -10.51 -2.04
N ILE A 309 -0.60 -11.32 -1.05
CA ILE A 309 -1.47 -10.94 0.07
C ILE A 309 -0.57 -10.58 1.26
N PRO A 310 -0.68 -9.34 1.80
CA PRO A 310 0.15 -8.93 2.94
C PRO A 310 -0.19 -9.72 4.20
N SER A 311 0.80 -9.98 5.03
CA SER A 311 0.69 -10.82 6.24
C SER A 311 -0.22 -10.22 7.32
N ASP A 312 -0.48 -8.92 7.29
CA ASP A 312 -1.43 -8.21 8.16
C ASP A 312 -2.88 -8.22 7.62
N SER A 313 -3.12 -8.83 6.46
CA SER A 313 -4.45 -8.96 5.88
C SER A 313 -5.21 -10.14 6.49
N TRP A 314 -6.52 -9.97 6.74
CA TRP A 314 -7.40 -11.07 7.12
C TRP A 314 -7.55 -12.17 6.05
N LEU A 315 -7.10 -11.90 4.82
CA LEU A 315 -7.05 -12.84 3.72
C LEU A 315 -5.76 -13.65 3.67
N TYR A 316 -4.76 -13.26 4.48
CA TYR A 316 -3.49 -13.97 4.49
C TYR A 316 -3.68 -15.41 4.96
N TYR A 317 -3.08 -16.33 4.23
CA TYR A 317 -3.05 -17.72 4.57
C TYR A 317 -1.65 -18.06 5.09
N ASP A 318 -1.56 -18.21 6.41
CA ASP A 318 -0.33 -18.64 7.08
C ASP A 318 -0.12 -20.14 6.78
N GLN A 319 0.56 -20.41 5.69
CA GLN A 319 1.12 -21.73 5.41
C GLN A 319 2.62 -21.68 5.68
N GLU A 320 3.19 -22.80 6.10
CA GLU A 320 4.65 -22.91 6.15
C GLU A 320 5.20 -22.47 4.80
N SER A 321 6.12 -21.48 4.81
CA SER A 321 6.70 -20.94 3.59
C SER A 321 7.13 -22.06 2.66
N THR A 322 6.52 -22.10 1.48
CA THR A 322 6.81 -23.16 0.50
C THR A 322 8.23 -23.01 -0.08
N PHE A 323 8.81 -21.82 0.06
CA PHE A 323 10.09 -21.46 -0.54
C PHE A 323 11.04 -20.83 0.49
N VAL A 324 11.69 -21.66 1.27
CA VAL A 324 12.85 -21.23 2.09
C VAL A 324 14.09 -21.20 1.19
N TYR A 325 14.92 -20.16 1.33
CA TYR A 325 16.21 -20.07 0.63
C TYR A 325 16.98 -21.39 0.71
N ASN A 326 17.26 -21.99 -0.43
CA ASN A 326 17.93 -23.27 -0.55
C ASN A 326 18.63 -23.40 -1.92
N PRO A 327 19.86 -22.89 -2.06
CA PRO A 327 20.59 -22.95 -3.33
C PRO A 327 20.90 -24.38 -3.79
N ASP A 328 21.02 -25.35 -2.88
CA ASP A 328 21.22 -26.75 -3.26
C ASP A 328 19.96 -27.32 -3.94
N LYS A 329 18.77 -26.97 -3.43
CA LYS A 329 17.50 -27.33 -4.08
C LYS A 329 17.35 -26.64 -5.44
N ALA A 330 17.82 -25.40 -5.58
CA ALA A 330 17.84 -24.73 -6.86
C ALA A 330 18.71 -25.47 -7.89
N LYS A 331 19.92 -25.88 -7.51
CA LYS A 331 20.82 -26.68 -8.36
C LYS A 331 20.21 -28.03 -8.75
N GLU A 332 19.54 -28.70 -7.79
CA GLU A 332 18.84 -29.98 -8.05
C GLU A 332 17.76 -29.80 -9.13
N LEU A 333 16.90 -28.76 -8.99
CA LEU A 333 15.82 -28.48 -9.94
C LEU A 333 16.35 -28.13 -11.34
N LEU A 334 17.43 -27.36 -11.42
CA LEU A 334 18.10 -27.06 -12.70
C LEU A 334 18.66 -28.30 -13.36
N ALA A 335 19.33 -29.17 -12.58
CA ALA A 335 19.85 -30.45 -13.08
C ALA A 335 18.71 -31.38 -13.55
N GLU A 336 17.61 -31.48 -12.79
CA GLU A 336 16.43 -32.23 -13.19
C GLU A 336 15.74 -31.69 -14.46
N ASP A 337 15.91 -30.38 -14.75
CA ASP A 337 15.43 -29.74 -15.97
C ASP A 337 16.44 -29.93 -17.14
N GLY A 338 17.60 -30.53 -16.88
CA GLY A 338 18.61 -30.85 -17.90
C GLY A 338 19.66 -29.75 -18.11
N TRP A 339 19.82 -28.83 -17.16
CA TRP A 339 20.84 -27.80 -17.15
C TRP A 339 22.12 -28.33 -16.49
N VAL A 340 23.26 -28.25 -17.19
CA VAL A 340 24.57 -28.75 -16.74
C VAL A 340 25.66 -27.82 -17.29
N ASP A 341 26.64 -27.47 -16.48
CA ASP A 341 27.83 -26.73 -16.94
C ASP A 341 28.68 -27.69 -17.83
N LEU A 342 28.61 -27.50 -19.14
CA LEU A 342 29.24 -28.42 -20.13
C LEU A 342 30.69 -28.03 -20.44
N ASP A 343 31.05 -26.77 -20.31
CA ASP A 343 32.35 -26.24 -20.68
C ASP A 343 33.22 -25.83 -19.46
N GLY A 344 32.65 -25.87 -18.24
CA GLY A 344 33.35 -25.55 -17.01
C GLY A 344 33.49 -24.04 -16.74
N ASN A 345 32.66 -23.21 -17.37
CA ASN A 345 32.72 -21.75 -17.21
C ASN A 345 31.88 -21.20 -16.03
N GLY A 346 31.16 -22.09 -15.34
CA GLY A 346 30.30 -21.76 -14.20
C GLY A 346 28.87 -21.34 -14.61
N ILE A 347 28.55 -21.27 -15.89
CA ILE A 347 27.21 -21.01 -16.41
C ILE A 347 26.61 -22.34 -16.90
N LEU A 348 25.38 -22.61 -16.52
CA LEU A 348 24.72 -23.85 -16.93
C LEU A 348 24.29 -23.79 -18.40
N ASP A 349 24.38 -24.94 -19.06
CA ASP A 349 24.06 -25.18 -20.45
C ASP A 349 22.95 -26.20 -20.61
N LYS A 350 22.17 -26.08 -21.68
CA LYS A 350 21.18 -27.08 -22.06
C LYS A 350 21.17 -27.31 -23.58
N PRO A 351 21.38 -28.55 -24.06
CA PRO A 351 21.16 -28.87 -25.46
C PRO A 351 19.69 -28.64 -25.83
N VAL A 352 19.46 -27.92 -26.92
CA VAL A 352 18.10 -27.65 -27.44
C VAL A 352 17.96 -28.26 -28.80
N GLU A 353 16.88 -29.02 -29.05
CA GLU A 353 16.62 -29.68 -30.31
C GLU A 353 16.60 -28.69 -31.47
N GLY A 354 17.40 -28.94 -32.50
CA GLY A 354 17.53 -28.07 -33.68
C GLY A 354 18.50 -26.90 -33.52
N ALA A 355 19.16 -26.72 -32.37
CA ALA A 355 20.25 -25.77 -32.20
C ALA A 355 21.61 -26.46 -32.46
N GLU A 356 22.55 -25.73 -33.10
CA GLU A 356 23.91 -26.25 -33.37
C GLU A 356 24.75 -26.29 -32.10
N GLU A 357 24.50 -25.33 -31.18
CA GLU A 357 25.20 -25.21 -29.88
C GLU A 357 24.22 -25.25 -28.71
N PRO A 358 24.66 -25.70 -27.51
CA PRO A 358 23.83 -25.63 -26.33
C PRO A 358 23.46 -24.18 -26.01
N LYS A 359 22.32 -23.98 -25.37
CA LYS A 359 21.91 -22.67 -24.84
C LYS A 359 22.52 -22.49 -23.45
N HIS A 360 23.19 -21.36 -23.24
CA HIS A 360 23.63 -20.92 -21.92
C HIS A 360 22.44 -20.37 -21.12
N LEU A 361 22.43 -20.61 -19.79
CA LEU A 361 21.41 -20.08 -18.89
C LEU A 361 21.77 -18.63 -18.52
N VAL A 362 21.49 -17.75 -19.45
CA VAL A 362 21.72 -16.30 -19.35
C VAL A 362 20.38 -15.59 -19.45
N LEU A 363 20.07 -14.70 -18.48
CA LEU A 363 18.81 -13.96 -18.41
C LEU A 363 19.07 -12.48 -18.31
N GLY A 364 18.23 -11.67 -18.96
CA GLY A 364 18.21 -10.22 -18.79
C GLY A 364 17.34 -9.81 -17.59
N LEU A 365 17.88 -8.95 -16.71
CA LEU A 365 17.17 -8.35 -15.59
C LEU A 365 17.01 -6.86 -15.81
N TRP A 366 15.78 -6.41 -16.04
CA TRP A 366 15.46 -5.00 -16.23
C TRP A 366 15.18 -4.32 -14.90
N VAL A 367 15.81 -3.15 -14.71
CA VAL A 367 15.72 -2.34 -13.48
C VAL A 367 15.57 -0.88 -13.86
N TYR A 368 14.58 -0.19 -13.29
CA TYR A 368 14.49 1.26 -13.49
C TYR A 368 15.22 2.03 -12.40
N GLU A 369 15.84 3.13 -12.81
CA GLU A 369 16.54 4.04 -11.91
C GLU A 369 15.54 4.73 -10.98
N ASP A 370 15.87 4.74 -9.69
CA ASP A 370 15.20 5.57 -8.68
C ASP A 370 16.22 6.64 -8.23
N PRO A 371 16.10 7.90 -8.71
CA PRO A 371 17.09 8.95 -8.43
C PRO A 371 17.26 9.28 -6.93
N GLU A 372 16.28 8.91 -6.11
CA GLU A 372 16.29 9.16 -4.67
C GLU A 372 16.79 7.95 -3.86
N ASN A 373 16.96 6.77 -4.51
CA ASN A 373 17.19 5.55 -3.74
C ASN A 373 17.78 4.40 -4.58
N ASP A 374 19.05 4.12 -4.41
CA ASP A 374 19.78 3.06 -5.14
C ASP A 374 19.38 1.62 -4.73
N VAL A 375 18.46 1.45 -3.77
CA VAL A 375 18.11 0.13 -3.23
C VAL A 375 17.67 -0.88 -4.30
N ARG A 376 17.06 -0.42 -5.38
CA ARG A 376 16.61 -1.32 -6.44
C ARG A 376 17.77 -1.86 -7.26
N PHE A 377 18.76 -1.03 -7.55
CA PHE A 377 19.98 -1.45 -8.23
C PHE A 377 20.82 -2.40 -7.35
N GLU A 378 20.98 -2.08 -6.06
CA GLU A 378 21.66 -2.95 -5.11
C GLU A 378 20.93 -4.31 -4.95
N THR A 379 19.60 -4.30 -4.95
CA THR A 379 18.78 -5.53 -4.95
C THR A 379 19.07 -6.38 -6.20
N ALA A 380 19.14 -5.75 -7.37
CA ALA A 380 19.43 -6.46 -8.62
C ALA A 380 20.83 -7.09 -8.60
N ASN A 381 21.84 -6.39 -8.08
CA ASN A 381 23.19 -6.92 -7.93
C ASN A 381 23.20 -8.13 -7.00
N MET A 382 22.55 -8.05 -5.83
CA MET A 382 22.47 -9.18 -4.92
C MET A 382 21.75 -10.38 -5.54
N ILE A 383 20.67 -10.16 -6.27
CA ILE A 383 19.96 -11.24 -7.01
C ILE A 383 20.88 -11.84 -8.06
N SER A 384 21.63 -11.04 -8.82
CA SER A 384 22.59 -11.50 -9.81
C SER A 384 23.65 -12.40 -9.18
N ASP A 385 24.25 -11.98 -8.06
CA ASP A 385 25.26 -12.75 -7.34
C ASP A 385 24.71 -14.09 -6.84
N MET A 386 23.52 -14.09 -6.24
CA MET A 386 22.87 -15.31 -5.74
C MET A 386 22.52 -16.27 -6.87
N LEU A 387 22.08 -15.80 -8.02
CA LEU A 387 21.77 -16.62 -9.18
C LEU A 387 23.04 -17.18 -9.84
N ALA A 388 24.13 -16.43 -9.84
CA ALA A 388 25.43 -16.92 -10.32
C ALA A 388 25.95 -18.09 -9.49
N GLU A 389 25.69 -18.15 -8.17
CA GLU A 389 26.06 -19.28 -7.30
C GLU A 389 25.40 -20.60 -7.71
N VAL A 390 24.27 -20.54 -8.40
CA VAL A 390 23.55 -21.72 -8.90
C VAL A 390 23.70 -21.92 -10.42
N GLY A 391 24.59 -21.14 -11.06
CA GLY A 391 24.93 -21.29 -12.48
C GLY A 391 24.01 -20.53 -13.45
N ILE A 392 23.24 -19.56 -12.96
CA ILE A 392 22.41 -18.65 -13.78
C ILE A 392 23.15 -17.31 -13.93
N SER A 393 23.50 -16.92 -15.14
CA SER A 393 24.11 -15.64 -15.42
C SER A 393 23.05 -14.56 -15.64
N ILE A 394 23.22 -13.39 -15.02
CA ILE A 394 22.28 -12.26 -15.14
C ILE A 394 22.99 -11.08 -15.83
N HIS A 395 22.32 -10.54 -16.84
CA HIS A 395 22.68 -9.26 -17.44
C HIS A 395 21.72 -8.18 -16.97
N ILE A 396 22.21 -7.20 -16.20
CA ILE A 396 21.38 -6.12 -15.63
C ILE A 396 21.30 -4.97 -16.64
N GLU A 397 20.05 -4.61 -17.00
CA GLU A 397 19.72 -3.47 -17.85
C GLU A 397 19.08 -2.37 -16.99
N THR A 398 19.80 -1.26 -16.80
CA THR A 398 19.33 -0.11 -16.02
C THR A 398 18.80 0.97 -16.97
N VAL A 399 17.55 1.38 -16.78
CA VAL A 399 16.84 2.30 -17.68
C VAL A 399 15.98 3.30 -16.89
N SER A 400 15.46 4.31 -17.56
CA SER A 400 14.47 5.23 -16.97
C SER A 400 13.15 4.50 -16.62
N TYR A 401 12.35 5.08 -15.72
CA TYR A 401 11.03 4.52 -15.38
C TYR A 401 10.11 4.36 -16.61
N ASP A 402 10.05 5.38 -17.48
CA ASP A 402 9.17 5.34 -18.66
C ASP A 402 9.62 4.28 -19.68
N GLU A 403 10.93 4.10 -19.83
CA GLU A 403 11.49 3.07 -20.70
C GLU A 403 11.23 1.68 -20.12
N CYS A 404 11.45 1.47 -18.82
CA CYS A 404 11.12 0.22 -18.16
C CYS A 404 9.63 -0.12 -18.32
N LYS A 405 8.73 0.84 -18.10
CA LYS A 405 7.30 0.68 -18.32
C LYS A 405 7.00 0.23 -19.75
N THR A 406 7.60 0.87 -20.75
CA THR A 406 7.45 0.51 -22.16
C THR A 406 7.92 -0.93 -22.44
N VAL A 407 9.04 -1.34 -21.86
CA VAL A 407 9.56 -2.71 -21.99
C VAL A 407 8.61 -3.72 -21.34
N LEU A 408 8.08 -3.42 -20.15
CA LEU A 408 7.09 -4.28 -19.49
C LEU A 408 5.80 -4.44 -20.30
N GLU A 409 5.26 -3.35 -20.81
CA GLU A 409 4.04 -3.36 -21.65
C GLU A 409 4.23 -4.15 -22.94
N ASN A 410 5.38 -4.04 -23.59
CA ASN A 410 5.75 -4.78 -24.80
C ASN A 410 6.22 -6.21 -24.49
N GLY A 411 6.61 -6.51 -23.23
CA GLY A 411 7.14 -7.78 -22.74
C GLY A 411 8.50 -8.12 -23.36
N GLY A 412 9.36 -7.14 -23.56
CA GLY A 412 10.71 -7.30 -24.08
C GLY A 412 11.74 -7.61 -22.98
N PHE A 413 11.41 -8.42 -21.98
CA PHE A 413 12.26 -8.76 -20.83
C PHE A 413 12.21 -10.26 -20.54
N ASP A 414 13.21 -10.77 -19.82
CA ASP A 414 13.17 -12.09 -19.19
C ASP A 414 12.71 -11.94 -17.73
N LEU A 415 13.45 -11.13 -16.97
CA LEU A 415 13.15 -10.76 -15.59
C LEU A 415 13.06 -9.24 -15.48
N ALA A 416 12.23 -8.74 -14.56
CA ALA A 416 12.20 -7.32 -14.24
C ALA A 416 11.96 -7.08 -12.75
N LEU A 417 12.77 -6.22 -12.14
CA LEU A 417 12.61 -5.81 -10.75
C LEU A 417 11.73 -4.58 -10.68
N CYS A 418 10.53 -4.76 -10.15
CA CYS A 418 9.55 -3.67 -10.06
C CYS A 418 8.69 -3.79 -8.80
N SER A 419 7.78 -2.85 -8.60
CA SER A 419 6.85 -2.89 -7.49
C SER A 419 5.41 -2.67 -7.93
N PHE A 420 4.49 -3.29 -7.20
CA PHE A 420 3.05 -3.03 -7.30
C PHE A 420 2.58 -2.24 -6.10
N GLN A 421 1.83 -1.17 -6.35
CA GLN A 421 1.07 -0.50 -5.30
C GLN A 421 -0.23 -1.30 -5.10
N MET A 422 -0.34 -1.96 -3.96
CA MET A 422 -1.51 -2.74 -3.61
C MET A 422 -2.63 -1.82 -3.11
N ASP A 423 -3.83 -2.04 -3.63
CA ASP A 423 -5.04 -1.31 -3.23
C ASP A 423 -5.60 -1.87 -1.90
N VAL A 424 -6.55 -1.14 -1.32
CA VAL A 424 -7.39 -1.62 -0.22
C VAL A 424 -8.30 -2.77 -0.68
N VAL A 425 -8.61 -2.81 -1.95
CA VAL A 425 -9.43 -3.88 -2.57
C VAL A 425 -8.63 -5.17 -2.61
N PRO A 426 -9.09 -6.24 -1.96
CA PRO A 426 -8.35 -7.50 -1.89
C PRO A 426 -8.49 -8.33 -3.19
N ASP A 427 -8.31 -7.73 -4.35
CA ASP A 427 -8.35 -8.38 -5.66
C ASP A 427 -6.98 -8.33 -6.33
N VAL A 428 -6.32 -9.49 -6.40
CA VAL A 428 -5.03 -9.66 -7.08
C VAL A 428 -5.16 -9.96 -8.57
N GLY A 429 -6.37 -9.94 -9.09
CA GLY A 429 -6.65 -10.23 -10.50
C GLY A 429 -6.05 -9.24 -11.48
N PHE A 430 -5.72 -8.02 -11.04
CA PHE A 430 -5.16 -6.99 -11.91
C PHE A 430 -3.79 -7.41 -12.51
N PHE A 431 -3.00 -8.25 -11.83
CA PHE A 431 -1.71 -8.75 -12.32
C PHE A 431 -1.64 -10.28 -12.51
N LEU A 432 -2.59 -11.05 -11.95
CA LEU A 432 -2.59 -12.52 -12.10
C LEU A 432 -3.58 -13.03 -13.17
N ARG A 433 -4.62 -12.26 -13.47
CA ARG A 433 -5.61 -12.71 -14.45
C ARG A 433 -5.14 -12.45 -15.88
N LYS A 434 -5.28 -13.47 -16.75
CA LYS A 434 -4.97 -13.33 -18.19
C LYS A 434 -5.67 -12.12 -18.82
N GLY A 435 -4.91 -11.32 -19.54
CA GLY A 435 -5.40 -10.19 -20.32
C GLY A 435 -5.66 -8.92 -19.55
N ASN A 436 -5.32 -8.87 -18.25
CA ASN A 436 -5.33 -7.63 -17.49
C ASN A 436 -4.08 -6.78 -17.79
N ASP A 437 -4.25 -5.47 -17.73
CA ASP A 437 -3.25 -4.47 -18.18
C ASP A 437 -1.94 -4.54 -17.40
N GLN A 438 -1.97 -4.95 -16.13
CA GLN A 438 -0.79 -5.05 -15.27
C GLN A 438 -0.23 -6.49 -15.17
N ASN A 439 -0.77 -7.44 -15.93
CA ASN A 439 -0.16 -8.74 -16.09
C ASN A 439 1.00 -8.66 -17.11
N TYR A 440 2.03 -7.88 -16.75
CA TYR A 440 3.19 -7.63 -17.62
C TYR A 440 3.96 -8.91 -17.95
N GLY A 441 4.05 -9.84 -17.00
CA GLY A 441 4.67 -11.14 -17.19
C GLY A 441 3.93 -12.08 -18.15
N ARG A 442 2.73 -11.70 -18.61
CA ARG A 442 1.90 -12.52 -19.50
C ARG A 442 1.54 -13.89 -18.93
N TYR A 443 1.52 -14.00 -17.61
CA TYR A 443 1.09 -15.21 -16.93
C TYR A 443 -0.30 -15.65 -17.39
N ASN A 444 -0.45 -16.95 -17.67
CA ASN A 444 -1.67 -17.51 -18.24
C ASN A 444 -1.95 -18.90 -17.66
N SER A 445 -2.77 -18.93 -16.60
CA SER A 445 -3.28 -20.13 -15.97
C SER A 445 -4.81 -20.11 -15.98
N SER A 446 -5.42 -21.17 -16.53
CA SER A 446 -6.88 -21.34 -16.48
C SER A 446 -7.39 -21.53 -15.06
N GLU A 447 -6.61 -22.24 -14.23
CA GLU A 447 -6.94 -22.47 -12.83
C GLU A 447 -6.94 -21.17 -12.03
N MET A 448 -5.86 -20.39 -12.12
CA MET A 448 -5.79 -19.08 -11.48
C MET A 448 -6.90 -18.14 -11.96
N THR A 449 -7.18 -18.12 -13.26
CA THR A 449 -8.28 -17.31 -13.82
C THR A 449 -9.63 -17.73 -13.23
N SER A 450 -9.89 -19.03 -13.12
CA SER A 450 -11.12 -19.58 -12.53
C SER A 450 -11.24 -19.21 -11.05
N LEU A 451 -10.16 -19.31 -10.29
CA LEU A 451 -10.13 -18.92 -8.87
C LEU A 451 -10.42 -17.42 -8.67
N ILE A 452 -9.80 -16.56 -9.48
CA ILE A 452 -10.06 -15.11 -9.44
C ILE A 452 -11.50 -14.79 -9.82
N ASP A 453 -12.03 -15.43 -10.87
CA ASP A 453 -13.44 -15.24 -11.27
C ASP A 453 -14.40 -15.77 -10.19
N THR A 454 -14.05 -16.86 -9.49
CA THR A 454 -14.79 -17.38 -8.34
C THR A 454 -14.72 -16.40 -7.15
N LEU A 455 -13.53 -15.87 -6.82
CA LEU A 455 -13.36 -14.87 -5.75
C LEU A 455 -14.31 -13.68 -5.94
N ARG A 456 -14.46 -13.24 -7.18
CA ARG A 456 -15.30 -12.08 -7.54
C ARG A 456 -16.81 -12.35 -7.42
N THR A 457 -17.21 -13.61 -7.32
CA THR A 457 -18.62 -14.01 -7.17
C THR A 457 -18.96 -14.44 -5.74
N GLN A 458 -18.02 -14.32 -4.81
CA GLN A 458 -18.30 -14.66 -3.40
C GLN A 458 -19.17 -13.59 -2.75
N GLU A 459 -20.17 -14.04 -2.00
CA GLU A 459 -21.19 -13.19 -1.38
C GLU A 459 -20.91 -12.92 0.11
N ASN A 460 -20.01 -13.70 0.73
CA ASN A 460 -19.71 -13.57 2.15
C ASN A 460 -18.20 -13.67 2.44
N GLN A 461 -17.83 -13.20 3.62
CA GLN A 461 -16.45 -13.12 4.06
C GLN A 461 -15.74 -14.47 4.13
N ALA A 462 -16.42 -15.52 4.57
CA ALA A 462 -15.79 -16.84 4.75
C ALA A 462 -15.43 -17.48 3.41
N ASP A 463 -16.34 -17.45 2.43
CA ASP A 463 -16.10 -17.99 1.09
C ASP A 463 -15.06 -17.15 0.33
N PHE A 464 -15.06 -15.83 0.55
CA PHE A 464 -14.06 -14.94 -0.01
C PHE A 464 -12.65 -15.27 0.53
N ALA A 465 -12.52 -15.48 1.85
CA ALA A 465 -11.25 -15.88 2.46
C ALA A 465 -10.79 -17.26 1.98
N TYR A 466 -11.69 -18.23 1.91
CA TYR A 466 -11.37 -19.57 1.42
C TYR A 466 -10.88 -19.56 -0.03
N THR A 467 -11.51 -18.77 -0.91
CA THR A 467 -11.09 -18.66 -2.30
C THR A 467 -9.76 -17.91 -2.41
N SER A 468 -9.53 -16.89 -1.56
CA SER A 468 -8.24 -16.20 -1.47
C SER A 468 -7.11 -17.14 -1.06
N GLN A 469 -7.34 -18.09 -0.14
CA GLN A 469 -6.38 -19.13 0.20
C GLN A 469 -6.01 -20.01 -1.00
N ALA A 470 -7.02 -20.44 -1.77
CA ALA A 470 -6.79 -21.24 -2.96
C ALA A 470 -5.95 -20.49 -4.01
N ILE A 471 -6.17 -19.16 -4.17
CA ILE A 471 -5.35 -18.31 -5.03
C ILE A 471 -3.89 -18.28 -4.55
N GLN A 472 -3.64 -18.16 -3.24
CA GLN A 472 -2.29 -18.14 -2.68
C GLN A 472 -1.57 -19.49 -2.88
N GLN A 473 -2.28 -20.60 -2.71
CA GLN A 473 -1.74 -21.95 -2.97
C GLN A 473 -1.41 -22.15 -4.46
N GLN A 474 -2.29 -21.68 -5.36
CA GLN A 474 -2.05 -21.75 -6.80
C GLN A 474 -0.88 -20.85 -7.22
N PHE A 475 -0.74 -19.67 -6.58
CA PHE A 475 0.40 -18.78 -6.79
C PHE A 475 1.72 -19.46 -6.44
N ALA A 476 1.79 -20.12 -5.28
CA ALA A 476 2.97 -20.87 -4.86
C ALA A 476 3.28 -22.05 -5.81
N THR A 477 2.25 -22.71 -6.35
CA THR A 477 2.40 -23.82 -7.29
C THR A 477 2.96 -23.37 -8.64
N ASP A 478 2.43 -22.28 -9.21
CA ASP A 478 2.73 -21.84 -10.58
C ASP A 478 3.97 -20.94 -10.67
N VAL A 479 4.34 -20.27 -9.58
CA VAL A 479 5.42 -19.26 -9.52
C VAL A 479 5.29 -18.26 -10.67
N PRO A 480 4.19 -17.49 -10.75
CA PRO A 480 3.97 -16.54 -11.84
C PRO A 480 4.98 -15.39 -11.82
N PHE A 481 5.42 -14.99 -10.65
CA PHE A 481 6.52 -14.09 -10.34
C PHE A 481 6.99 -14.36 -8.90
N ILE A 482 8.05 -13.72 -8.46
CA ILE A 482 8.56 -13.89 -7.11
C ILE A 482 8.23 -12.63 -6.31
N CYS A 483 7.42 -12.77 -5.25
CA CYS A 483 7.29 -11.75 -4.23
C CYS A 483 8.59 -11.70 -3.43
N LEU A 484 9.12 -10.50 -3.23
CA LEU A 484 10.29 -10.29 -2.37
C LEU A 484 9.82 -9.90 -0.97
N PHE A 485 9.16 -8.77 -0.84
CA PHE A 485 8.61 -8.26 0.44
C PHE A 485 7.68 -7.09 0.18
N TYR A 486 6.91 -6.73 1.20
CA TYR A 486 6.30 -5.41 1.28
C TYR A 486 7.28 -4.42 1.92
N ARG A 487 7.40 -3.23 1.33
CA ARG A 487 8.17 -2.15 1.96
C ARG A 487 7.43 -1.58 3.16
N THR A 488 8.16 -1.18 4.19
CA THR A 488 7.63 -0.38 5.29
C THR A 488 8.17 1.04 5.22
N GLY A 489 7.41 1.98 5.77
CA GLY A 489 7.88 3.32 6.05
C GLY A 489 8.17 3.48 7.53
N ALA A 490 8.76 4.61 7.89
CA ALA A 490 9.01 5.02 9.26
C ALA A 490 8.36 6.36 9.57
N ILE A 491 7.77 6.43 10.77
CA ILE A 491 7.35 7.68 11.41
C ILE A 491 8.44 8.03 12.39
N LEU A 492 9.14 9.13 12.14
CA LEU A 492 10.07 9.69 13.12
C LEU A 492 9.36 10.85 13.80
N THR A 493 9.17 10.75 15.13
CA THR A 493 8.40 11.76 15.87
C THR A 493 9.03 12.08 17.22
N ARG A 494 8.92 13.36 17.63
CA ARG A 494 9.24 13.84 18.99
C ARG A 494 8.02 13.98 19.87
N LYS A 495 6.82 13.82 19.29
CA LYS A 495 5.55 13.89 20.01
C LYS A 495 5.11 12.47 20.37
N MET A 496 4.60 12.28 21.57
CA MET A 496 4.08 11.00 22.02
C MET A 496 2.67 10.79 21.44
N PHE A 497 2.51 9.79 20.58
CA PHE A 497 1.18 9.31 20.16
C PHE A 497 0.66 8.35 21.22
N THR A 498 -0.39 8.71 21.96
CA THR A 498 -0.93 7.89 23.04
C THR A 498 -1.87 6.79 22.57
N THR A 499 -2.45 6.92 21.36
CA THR A 499 -3.27 5.90 20.74
C THR A 499 -2.85 5.73 19.29
N VAL A 500 -2.04 4.71 19.02
CA VAL A 500 -1.65 4.36 17.66
C VAL A 500 -2.69 3.36 17.15
N ARG A 501 -3.62 3.79 16.31
CA ARG A 501 -4.24 2.89 15.35
C ARG A 501 -3.16 2.45 14.36
N SER A 502 -3.29 1.26 13.75
CA SER A 502 -2.30 0.83 12.76
C SER A 502 -2.25 1.86 11.62
N ILE A 503 -1.16 2.67 11.64
CA ILE A 503 -0.90 3.65 10.60
C ILE A 503 -0.46 2.89 9.36
N ARG A 504 -1.05 3.25 8.24
CA ARG A 504 -0.74 2.67 6.94
C ARG A 504 -0.75 3.75 5.88
N GLU A 505 -0.13 3.49 4.77
CA GLU A 505 -0.23 4.37 3.61
C GLU A 505 -1.67 4.32 3.06
N PHE A 506 -2.01 5.35 2.63
CA PHE A 506 -2.68 6.54 2.43
C PHE A 506 -3.52 7.09 3.61
N GLU A 507 -3.22 6.66 4.83
CA GLU A 507 -3.89 7.09 6.06
C GLU A 507 -2.83 7.41 7.13
N LEU A 508 -1.82 8.25 6.76
CA LEU A 508 -0.66 8.51 7.62
C LEU A 508 -1.01 9.31 8.89
N LEU A 509 -2.08 10.09 8.86
CA LEU A 509 -2.61 10.79 10.04
C LEU A 509 -3.79 10.07 10.71
N ARG A 510 -3.97 8.77 10.42
CA ARG A 510 -5.06 7.98 10.99
C ARG A 510 -5.00 7.96 12.51
N GLY A 511 -6.12 8.32 13.15
CA GLY A 511 -6.23 8.37 14.61
C GLY A 511 -5.71 9.65 15.25
N ILE A 512 -5.24 10.63 14.45
CA ILE A 512 -4.77 11.92 14.97
C ILE A 512 -5.86 12.68 15.75
N GLU A 513 -7.12 12.43 15.42
CA GLU A 513 -8.28 12.99 16.11
C GLU A 513 -8.40 12.50 17.57
N ALA A 514 -7.80 11.35 17.90
CA ALA A 514 -7.77 10.79 19.25
C ALA A 514 -6.42 11.05 19.97
N PHE A 515 -5.52 11.80 19.35
CA PHE A 515 -4.21 12.12 19.87
C PHE A 515 -4.33 12.91 21.19
N GLY A 516 -3.63 12.48 22.24
CA GLY A 516 -3.63 13.17 23.55
C GLY A 516 -4.79 12.80 24.49
N ARG A 517 -5.57 11.74 24.23
CA ARG A 517 -6.63 11.23 25.13
C ARG A 517 -6.15 10.11 26.02
#